data_4137ce32a86794a748689056247ca972
#
_entry.id   4137ce32a86794a748689056247ca972
#
_cell.length_a   1.000
_cell.length_b   1.000
_cell.length_c   1.000
_cell.angle_alpha   90.00
_cell.angle_beta   90.00
_cell.angle_gamma   90.00
#
_symmetry.space_group_name_H-M   'P 1'
#
loop_
_entity.id
_entity.type
_entity.pdbx_description
1 polymer ?
#
loop_
_entity_poly.entity_id
_entity_poly.type
_entity_poly.pdbx_seq_one_letter_code
_entity_poly.pdbx_strand_id
1 'polypeptide(L)'
;MPLLLLCSTTLHAQQANTQSPSPEQFRPRVHFHPESGWMSDPNGLVYLDGEYHLCYQHIPFDENGNLPWGEMYWGHAVSRDLLNWQHMPIALAPDSLGYIFSGCCVADLYNTSGLGSGEVTPLLAIFTYYDPVAAAEGRIETQSQGLAYSLDKGRSWTKYDKNPILPNPGLADFRDPHVFWHEPTQRWIMIVTAGKEVHLYASNNCLQWSYLSAFGSDRGSHIGPWECPDLFPLQVQGSGETKWVLLASVVNFTESPDKLATATQYFIGDFDGTKFTSDQRDTLWIDYGKDNYAGITFDNAPNGRRIFVGWMHSHQYATAAQSYTTRSWSGAATFPREMSIVHRNGAYRLTSLPVKEIAELYGKQIKLKKVQTDKTLTLSDRIPFDKAPIEMNLQFGDTDAPNAAERFGIRLKSPSGEYVSMEYDKSHDMMVVDRSHATYVQFSEPFSSIQRVPYRPIEGRSTWKILIDAASMEFFVDDGVLVFTNVFFPGQPFDTIELFTDGGYVTLEKGRIIQLNSIECRPVASAGNK
;
A
#
# COMPACT_ATOMS: atom_id res chain seq x y z
N MET A 1 19.47 49.72 54.38
CA MET A 1 19.40 48.30 53.95
C MET A 1 17.94 47.97 53.67
N PRO A 2 17.52 47.83 52.42
CA PRO A 2 16.18 47.30 52.10
C PRO A 2 16.25 45.78 51.87
N LEU A 3 15.32 45.08 52.50
CA LEU A 3 15.06 43.64 52.32
C LEU A 3 14.48 43.37 50.94
N LEU A 4 15.12 42.49 50.14
CA LEU A 4 14.54 41.94 48.93
C LEU A 4 13.68 40.72 49.31
N LEU A 5 12.36 40.81 49.08
CA LEU A 5 11.46 39.62 49.04
C LEU A 5 11.63 38.90 47.70
N LEU A 6 12.17 37.69 47.72
CA LEU A 6 12.12 36.75 46.61
C LEU A 6 10.76 36.04 46.61
N CYS A 7 9.91 36.41 45.61
CA CYS A 7 8.72 35.64 45.30
C CYS A 7 9.12 34.44 44.41
N SER A 8 9.15 33.22 44.99
CA SER A 8 9.30 31.97 44.25
C SER A 8 7.95 31.57 43.68
N THR A 9 7.73 31.82 42.40
CA THR A 9 6.62 31.24 41.66
C THR A 9 6.98 29.78 41.29
N THR A 10 6.41 28.86 42.02
CA THR A 10 6.39 27.44 41.63
C THR A 10 5.50 27.23 40.44
N LEU A 11 6.08 27.09 39.24
CA LEU A 11 5.37 26.53 38.08
C LEU A 11 5.03 25.06 38.38
N HIS A 12 3.77 24.79 38.68
CA HIS A 12 3.24 23.43 38.64
C HIS A 12 3.11 23.05 37.14
N ALA A 13 4.10 22.35 36.61
CA ALA A 13 3.92 21.59 35.39
C ALA A 13 2.90 20.49 35.71
N GLN A 14 1.67 20.63 35.19
CA GLN A 14 0.75 19.51 35.12
C GLN A 14 1.41 18.43 34.26
N GLN A 15 1.91 17.38 34.91
CA GLN A 15 2.21 16.11 34.24
C GLN A 15 0.88 15.60 33.71
N ALA A 16 0.65 15.78 32.40
CA ALA A 16 -0.38 15.04 31.71
C ALA A 16 -0.09 13.56 31.93
N ASN A 17 -1.05 12.88 32.52
CA ASN A 17 -0.98 11.45 32.78
C ASN A 17 -1.11 10.73 31.43
N THR A 18 -0.03 10.71 30.63
CA THR A 18 0.04 10.03 29.35
C THR A 18 0.27 8.55 29.63
N GLN A 19 -0.80 7.83 29.93
CA GLN A 19 -0.79 6.38 29.73
C GLN A 19 -0.46 6.13 28.27
N SER A 20 0.60 5.36 28.01
CA SER A 20 0.89 4.89 26.66
C SER A 20 -0.35 4.19 26.09
N PRO A 21 -0.73 4.45 24.84
CA PRO A 21 -1.88 3.81 24.21
C PRO A 21 -1.78 2.29 24.29
N SER A 22 -2.93 1.62 24.36
CA SER A 22 -2.95 0.16 24.23
C SER A 22 -2.48 -0.22 22.82
N PRO A 23 -1.60 -1.21 22.65
CA PRO A 23 -1.18 -1.68 21.32
C PRO A 23 -2.35 -2.03 20.39
N GLU A 24 -3.44 -2.52 20.93
CA GLU A 24 -4.66 -2.87 20.20
C GLU A 24 -5.48 -1.64 19.76
N GLN A 25 -5.22 -0.46 20.30
CA GLN A 25 -5.88 0.79 19.89
C GLN A 25 -5.66 1.10 18.41
N PHE A 26 -4.49 0.74 17.87
CA PHE A 26 -4.08 1.03 16.50
C PHE A 26 -4.31 -0.13 15.54
N ARG A 27 -4.81 -1.28 16.02
CA ARG A 27 -5.06 -2.44 15.16
C ARG A 27 -6.11 -2.11 14.11
N PRO A 28 -5.81 -2.34 12.82
CA PRO A 28 -6.75 -2.08 11.74
C PRO A 28 -8.05 -2.87 11.91
N ARG A 29 -9.15 -2.28 11.49
CA ARG A 29 -10.50 -2.86 11.55
C ARG A 29 -11.07 -3.18 10.17
N VAL A 30 -10.56 -2.53 9.12
CA VAL A 30 -10.97 -2.78 7.73
C VAL A 30 -9.79 -3.07 6.80
N HIS A 31 -8.57 -3.08 7.32
CA HIS A 31 -7.37 -3.44 6.56
C HIS A 31 -6.82 -4.78 7.03
N PHE A 32 -6.33 -5.59 6.10
CA PHE A 32 -5.61 -6.82 6.43
C PHE A 32 -4.35 -6.49 7.23
N HIS A 33 -4.07 -7.27 8.27
CA HIS A 33 -2.88 -7.16 9.09
C HIS A 33 -2.45 -8.57 9.56
N PRO A 34 -1.18 -8.80 9.94
CA PRO A 34 -0.76 -10.08 10.46
C PRO A 34 -1.42 -10.35 11.82
N GLU A 35 -1.62 -11.62 12.15
CA GLU A 35 -2.07 -12.02 13.49
C GLU A 35 -1.08 -11.58 14.55
N SER A 36 0.22 -11.80 14.26
CA SER A 36 1.36 -11.39 15.08
C SER A 36 2.60 -11.20 14.21
N GLY A 37 3.67 -10.59 14.76
CA GLY A 37 4.92 -10.38 14.06
C GLY A 37 4.89 -9.20 13.09
N TRP A 38 5.88 -9.15 12.22
CA TRP A 38 6.05 -8.13 11.20
C TRP A 38 5.38 -8.53 9.88
N MET A 39 4.78 -7.55 9.21
CA MET A 39 4.35 -7.63 7.83
C MET A 39 4.91 -6.45 7.05
N SER A 40 5.45 -6.71 5.86
CA SER A 40 5.73 -5.69 4.84
C SER A 40 5.16 -6.09 3.48
N ASP A 41 5.97 -6.15 2.45
CA ASP A 41 5.60 -6.31 1.04
C ASP A 41 4.52 -7.36 0.81
N PRO A 42 3.39 -7.04 0.20
CA PRO A 42 2.47 -8.04 -0.33
C PRO A 42 3.17 -8.88 -1.39
N ASN A 43 2.98 -10.19 -1.31
CA ASN A 43 3.59 -11.18 -2.18
C ASN A 43 2.56 -12.19 -2.65
N GLY A 44 2.86 -12.88 -3.72
CA GLY A 44 2.10 -14.05 -4.11
C GLY A 44 0.61 -13.81 -4.29
N LEU A 45 0.20 -12.62 -4.73
CA LEU A 45 -1.20 -12.27 -4.94
C LEU A 45 -1.77 -13.03 -6.13
N VAL A 46 -2.64 -14.01 -5.88
CA VAL A 46 -3.24 -14.85 -6.94
C VAL A 46 -4.66 -15.26 -6.59
N TYR A 47 -5.51 -15.39 -7.60
CA TYR A 47 -6.84 -15.97 -7.45
C TYR A 47 -6.91 -17.36 -8.09
N LEU A 48 -7.43 -18.31 -7.34
CA LEU A 48 -7.69 -19.66 -7.85
C LEU A 48 -8.94 -20.26 -7.20
N ASP A 49 -9.84 -20.81 -7.99
CA ASP A 49 -11.01 -21.59 -7.55
C ASP A 49 -11.86 -20.92 -6.46
N GLY A 50 -12.10 -19.62 -6.56
CA GLY A 50 -12.95 -18.90 -5.62
C GLY A 50 -12.21 -18.32 -4.41
N GLU A 51 -10.88 -18.44 -4.35
CA GLU A 51 -10.06 -17.92 -3.25
C GLU A 51 -8.99 -16.94 -3.77
N TYR A 52 -8.89 -15.79 -3.12
CA TYR A 52 -7.78 -14.85 -3.22
C TYR A 52 -6.72 -15.25 -2.21
N HIS A 53 -5.48 -15.42 -2.65
CA HIS A 53 -4.33 -15.69 -1.82
C HIS A 53 -3.51 -14.41 -1.67
N LEU A 54 -3.13 -14.08 -0.45
CA LEU A 54 -2.23 -12.98 -0.10
C LEU A 54 -1.11 -13.56 0.73
N CYS A 55 0.09 -13.62 0.15
CA CYS A 55 1.30 -13.80 0.91
C CYS A 55 1.91 -12.43 1.24
N TYR A 56 2.84 -12.38 2.17
CA TYR A 56 3.51 -11.13 2.56
C TYR A 56 4.86 -11.43 3.21
N GLN A 57 5.80 -10.50 3.07
CA GLN A 57 7.04 -10.55 3.83
C GLN A 57 6.71 -10.58 5.32
N HIS A 58 7.23 -11.55 6.02
CA HIS A 58 6.88 -11.83 7.41
C HIS A 58 8.11 -12.17 8.25
N ILE A 59 8.15 -11.60 9.45
CA ILE A 59 9.08 -12.02 10.49
C ILE A 59 8.23 -12.39 11.71
N PRO A 60 8.21 -13.64 12.14
CA PRO A 60 7.55 -14.03 13.38
C PRO A 60 8.32 -13.48 14.59
N PHE A 61 7.64 -13.20 15.69
CA PHE A 61 8.30 -12.93 16.94
C PHE A 61 9.04 -14.18 17.46
N ASP A 62 10.17 -13.96 18.12
CA ASP A 62 10.84 -15.02 18.85
C ASP A 62 10.06 -15.43 20.12
N GLU A 63 10.50 -16.46 20.80
CA GLU A 63 9.89 -16.96 22.03
C GLU A 63 9.86 -15.93 23.18
N ASN A 64 10.67 -14.87 23.12
CA ASN A 64 10.73 -13.77 24.06
C ASN A 64 9.88 -12.56 23.63
N GLY A 65 9.21 -12.64 22.49
CA GLY A 65 8.42 -11.55 21.93
C GLY A 65 9.24 -10.46 21.25
N ASN A 66 10.51 -10.73 20.92
CA ASN A 66 11.32 -9.80 20.13
C ASN A 66 11.14 -10.08 18.65
N LEU A 67 11.39 -9.08 17.82
CA LEU A 67 11.45 -9.22 16.37
C LEU A 67 12.92 -9.50 15.97
N PRO A 68 13.27 -10.75 15.64
CA PRO A 68 14.62 -11.10 15.23
C PRO A 68 14.85 -10.64 13.79
N TRP A 69 15.15 -9.35 13.62
CA TRP A 69 15.34 -8.77 12.30
C TRP A 69 16.40 -9.52 11.49
N GLY A 70 16.05 -9.93 10.28
CA GLY A 70 16.96 -10.58 9.33
C GLY A 70 16.30 -11.70 8.52
N GLU A 71 15.82 -12.75 9.16
CA GLU A 71 15.22 -13.88 8.46
C GLU A 71 13.82 -13.53 7.95
N MET A 72 13.64 -13.50 6.64
CA MET A 72 12.36 -13.24 6.01
C MET A 72 11.68 -14.52 5.57
N TYR A 73 10.38 -14.59 5.84
CA TYR A 73 9.44 -15.65 5.49
C TYR A 73 8.33 -15.08 4.61
N TRP A 74 7.55 -15.95 3.99
CA TRP A 74 6.23 -15.56 3.50
C TRP A 74 5.15 -16.03 4.47
N GLY A 75 4.50 -15.05 5.12
CA GLY A 75 3.20 -15.24 5.75
C GLY A 75 2.13 -15.47 4.67
N HIS A 76 0.97 -16.02 5.03
CA HIS A 76 -0.08 -16.35 4.07
C HIS A 76 -1.47 -16.14 4.66
N ALA A 77 -2.38 -15.65 3.84
CA ALA A 77 -3.80 -15.58 4.15
C ALA A 77 -4.65 -15.84 2.89
N VAL A 78 -5.89 -16.28 3.10
CA VAL A 78 -6.86 -16.50 2.01
C VAL A 78 -8.16 -15.77 2.28
N SER A 79 -8.79 -15.28 1.21
CA SER A 79 -10.10 -14.61 1.26
C SER A 79 -10.98 -15.05 0.08
N ARG A 80 -12.29 -15.02 0.25
CA ARG A 80 -13.26 -15.24 -0.84
C ARG A 80 -13.89 -13.95 -1.35
N ASP A 81 -13.69 -12.86 -0.64
CA ASP A 81 -14.38 -11.59 -0.83
C ASP A 81 -13.45 -10.36 -0.79
N LEU A 82 -12.12 -10.55 -0.63
CA LEU A 82 -11.13 -9.49 -0.44
C LEU A 82 -11.26 -8.71 0.87
N LEU A 83 -12.24 -9.02 1.68
CA LEU A 83 -12.55 -8.32 2.94
C LEU A 83 -12.19 -9.19 4.15
N ASN A 84 -12.78 -10.37 4.23
CA ASN A 84 -12.58 -11.28 5.34
C ASN A 84 -11.46 -12.28 5.02
N TRP A 85 -10.49 -12.38 5.91
CA TRP A 85 -9.28 -13.16 5.69
C TRP A 85 -9.13 -14.27 6.70
N GLN A 86 -8.68 -15.42 6.25
CA GLN A 86 -8.24 -16.54 7.08
C GLN A 86 -6.73 -16.61 7.03
N HIS A 87 -6.05 -16.43 8.15
CA HIS A 87 -4.62 -16.69 8.24
C HIS A 87 -4.32 -18.18 8.01
N MET A 88 -3.26 -18.42 7.29
CA MET A 88 -2.75 -19.75 6.94
C MET A 88 -1.39 -19.95 7.62
N PRO A 89 -0.88 -21.18 7.72
CA PRO A 89 0.51 -21.42 8.09
C PRO A 89 1.47 -20.65 7.17
N ILE A 90 2.69 -20.37 7.65
CA ILE A 90 3.76 -19.79 6.85
C ILE A 90 3.90 -20.58 5.54
N ALA A 91 3.81 -19.89 4.40
CA ALA A 91 3.90 -20.51 3.09
C ALA A 91 5.33 -20.91 2.75
N LEU A 92 6.28 -20.00 2.95
CA LEU A 92 7.69 -20.24 2.63
C LEU A 92 8.58 -19.81 3.80
N ALA A 93 9.48 -20.71 4.19
CA ALA A 93 10.49 -20.46 5.22
C ALA A 93 11.90 -20.47 4.59
N PRO A 94 12.90 -19.79 5.19
CA PRO A 94 14.29 -19.87 4.79
C PRO A 94 14.80 -21.31 4.69
N ASP A 95 15.84 -21.49 3.87
CA ASP A 95 16.57 -22.76 3.78
C ASP A 95 18.07 -22.51 3.50
N SER A 96 18.79 -23.54 3.06
CA SER A 96 20.23 -23.44 2.78
C SER A 96 20.60 -22.49 1.62
N LEU A 97 19.64 -22.06 0.80
CA LEU A 97 19.85 -21.10 -0.28
C LEU A 97 19.65 -19.64 0.20
N GLY A 98 19.02 -19.43 1.36
CA GLY A 98 18.87 -18.12 1.95
C GLY A 98 17.48 -17.79 2.47
N TYR A 99 17.26 -16.50 2.75
CA TYR A 99 15.99 -15.91 3.19
C TYR A 99 15.03 -15.79 2.01
N ILE A 100 13.74 -15.70 2.32
CA ILE A 100 12.68 -15.60 1.30
C ILE A 100 12.30 -14.12 1.13
N PHE A 101 12.82 -13.47 0.09
CA PHE A 101 12.45 -12.12 -0.29
C PHE A 101 11.22 -12.11 -1.20
N SER A 102 10.82 -10.91 -1.64
CA SER A 102 9.57 -10.67 -2.35
C SER A 102 9.46 -11.40 -3.70
N GLY A 103 8.23 -11.51 -4.17
CA GLY A 103 7.87 -12.15 -5.43
C GLY A 103 6.36 -12.33 -5.60
N CYS A 104 5.95 -13.14 -6.56
CA CYS A 104 4.58 -13.34 -6.97
C CYS A 104 4.12 -14.80 -6.92
N CYS A 105 2.82 -15.03 -7.06
CA CYS A 105 2.25 -16.34 -7.41
C CYS A 105 1.46 -16.24 -8.70
N VAL A 106 1.48 -17.33 -9.47
CA VAL A 106 0.64 -17.51 -10.66
C VAL A 106 -0.06 -18.87 -10.62
N ALA A 107 -1.24 -18.94 -11.25
CA ALA A 107 -1.93 -20.20 -11.49
C ALA A 107 -1.49 -20.75 -12.86
N ASP A 108 -0.79 -21.89 -12.88
CA ASP A 108 -0.37 -22.53 -14.13
C ASP A 108 -1.54 -23.33 -14.75
N LEU A 109 -2.51 -22.59 -15.28
CA LEU A 109 -3.77 -23.13 -15.82
C LEU A 109 -3.56 -24.17 -16.93
N TYR A 110 -2.43 -24.11 -17.62
CA TYR A 110 -2.09 -25.01 -18.74
C TYR A 110 -1.13 -26.11 -18.32
N ASN A 111 -0.73 -26.16 -17.04
CA ASN A 111 0.30 -27.08 -16.51
C ASN A 111 1.58 -27.10 -17.37
N THR A 112 1.99 -25.91 -17.80
CA THR A 112 3.19 -25.74 -18.65
C THR A 112 4.47 -26.13 -17.92
N SER A 113 4.48 -25.98 -16.59
CA SER A 113 5.61 -26.38 -15.73
C SER A 113 5.76 -27.90 -15.63
N GLY A 114 4.68 -28.66 -15.89
CA GLY A 114 4.64 -30.08 -15.69
C GLY A 114 4.66 -30.49 -14.21
N LEU A 115 4.48 -29.55 -13.28
CA LEU A 115 4.45 -29.80 -11.84
C LEU A 115 3.07 -30.23 -11.34
N GLY A 116 2.01 -29.97 -12.13
CA GLY A 116 0.65 -30.40 -11.82
C GLY A 116 0.49 -31.93 -11.94
N SER A 117 -0.47 -32.49 -11.22
CA SER A 117 -0.81 -33.89 -11.22
C SER A 117 -2.30 -34.10 -11.52
N GLY A 118 -2.61 -34.80 -12.58
CA GLY A 118 -3.99 -35.03 -13.03
C GLY A 118 -4.67 -33.73 -13.44
N GLU A 119 -5.85 -33.41 -12.87
CA GLU A 119 -6.61 -32.20 -13.13
C GLU A 119 -6.26 -31.04 -12.17
N VAL A 120 -5.21 -31.21 -11.35
CA VAL A 120 -4.82 -30.19 -10.37
C VAL A 120 -4.02 -29.07 -11.05
N THR A 121 -4.55 -27.85 -11.03
CA THR A 121 -3.81 -26.65 -11.42
C THR A 121 -2.80 -26.29 -10.34
N PRO A 122 -1.48 -26.31 -10.64
CA PRO A 122 -0.50 -25.90 -9.65
C PRO A 122 -0.50 -24.37 -9.48
N LEU A 123 -0.39 -23.92 -8.24
CA LEU A 123 0.06 -22.58 -7.92
C LEU A 123 1.59 -22.57 -7.91
N LEU A 124 2.18 -21.60 -8.60
CA LEU A 124 3.62 -21.41 -8.65
C LEU A 124 3.98 -20.11 -7.91
N ALA A 125 4.74 -20.20 -6.84
CA ALA A 125 5.34 -19.06 -6.15
C ALA A 125 6.74 -18.83 -6.71
N ILE A 126 6.98 -17.68 -7.31
CA ILE A 126 8.28 -17.26 -7.82
C ILE A 126 8.77 -16.13 -6.92
N PHE A 127 9.92 -16.28 -6.29
CA PHE A 127 10.41 -15.41 -5.23
C PHE A 127 11.92 -15.23 -5.30
N THR A 128 12.45 -14.27 -4.56
CA THR A 128 13.89 -14.07 -4.46
C THR A 128 14.45 -14.81 -3.25
N TYR A 129 15.51 -15.59 -3.45
CA TYR A 129 16.42 -16.01 -2.39
C TYR A 129 17.43 -14.87 -2.13
N TYR A 130 17.62 -14.53 -0.86
CA TYR A 130 18.71 -13.67 -0.40
C TYR A 130 19.70 -14.49 0.41
N ASP A 131 20.93 -14.59 -0.11
CA ASP A 131 22.03 -15.32 0.52
C ASP A 131 22.78 -14.42 1.54
N PRO A 132 22.53 -14.55 2.85
CA PRO A 132 23.17 -13.71 3.86
C PRO A 132 24.66 -14.03 4.02
N VAL A 133 25.10 -15.24 3.64
CA VAL A 133 26.51 -15.64 3.70
C VAL A 133 27.28 -14.91 2.61
N ALA A 134 26.75 -14.93 1.37
CA ALA A 134 27.32 -14.19 0.25
C ALA A 134 27.42 -12.68 0.58
N ALA A 135 26.38 -12.12 1.20
CA ALA A 135 26.37 -10.72 1.61
C ALA A 135 27.43 -10.42 2.67
N ALA A 136 27.60 -11.27 3.67
CA ALA A 136 28.63 -11.13 4.70
C ALA A 136 30.06 -11.24 4.11
N GLU A 137 30.24 -12.00 3.04
CA GLU A 137 31.49 -12.12 2.29
C GLU A 137 31.72 -10.95 1.31
N GLY A 138 30.78 -10.00 1.18
CA GLY A 138 30.86 -8.86 0.26
C GLY A 138 30.71 -9.24 -1.21
N ARG A 139 30.10 -10.40 -1.50
CA ARG A 139 29.77 -10.79 -2.88
C ARG A 139 28.62 -9.94 -3.43
N ILE A 140 28.60 -9.72 -4.73
CA ILE A 140 27.56 -8.93 -5.41
C ILE A 140 26.31 -9.80 -5.65
N GLU A 141 26.52 -11.05 -6.04
CA GLU A 141 25.46 -11.99 -6.42
C GLU A 141 24.78 -12.59 -5.19
N THR A 142 24.14 -11.75 -4.37
CA THR A 142 23.46 -12.17 -3.15
C THR A 142 22.01 -12.60 -3.37
N GLN A 143 21.45 -12.36 -4.55
CA GLN A 143 20.04 -12.55 -4.86
C GLN A 143 19.87 -13.40 -6.12
N SER A 144 18.96 -14.37 -6.08
CA SER A 144 18.60 -15.22 -7.22
C SER A 144 17.12 -15.60 -7.15
N GLN A 145 16.48 -15.96 -8.28
CA GLN A 145 15.07 -16.26 -8.27
C GLN A 145 14.81 -17.75 -8.05
N GLY A 146 13.96 -18.06 -7.09
CA GLY A 146 13.52 -19.40 -6.73
C GLY A 146 12.07 -19.66 -7.13
N LEU A 147 11.68 -20.95 -7.06
CA LEU A 147 10.31 -21.41 -7.28
C LEU A 147 9.89 -22.39 -6.18
N ALA A 148 8.65 -22.25 -5.74
CA ALA A 148 7.92 -23.25 -4.98
C ALA A 148 6.55 -23.46 -5.63
N TYR A 149 5.94 -24.61 -5.40
CA TYR A 149 4.63 -24.92 -5.96
C TYR A 149 3.71 -25.58 -4.93
N SER A 150 2.42 -25.40 -5.14
CA SER A 150 1.36 -26.03 -4.35
C SER A 150 0.40 -26.79 -5.26
N LEU A 151 0.03 -27.99 -4.83
CA LEU A 151 -0.96 -28.85 -5.49
C LEU A 151 -2.26 -29.01 -4.69
N ASP A 152 -2.38 -28.28 -3.60
CA ASP A 152 -3.51 -28.31 -2.66
C ASP A 152 -4.10 -26.90 -2.42
N LYS A 153 -4.07 -26.06 -3.45
CA LYS A 153 -4.58 -24.68 -3.41
C LYS A 153 -3.91 -23.85 -2.31
N GLY A 154 -2.58 -23.91 -2.26
CA GLY A 154 -1.78 -23.08 -1.34
C GLY A 154 -1.81 -23.53 0.12
N ARG A 155 -2.35 -24.73 0.46
CA ARG A 155 -2.36 -25.22 1.85
C ARG A 155 -0.99 -25.72 2.28
N SER A 156 -0.22 -26.27 1.32
CA SER A 156 1.19 -26.60 1.50
C SER A 156 2.01 -26.22 0.26
N TRP A 157 3.29 -25.97 0.48
CA TRP A 157 4.20 -25.54 -0.57
C TRP A 157 5.45 -26.42 -0.60
N THR A 158 5.86 -26.80 -1.80
CA THR A 158 7.07 -27.58 -2.04
C THR A 158 8.05 -26.73 -2.84
N LYS A 159 9.24 -26.47 -2.31
CA LYS A 159 10.31 -25.79 -3.06
C LYS A 159 10.81 -26.67 -4.19
N TYR A 160 11.04 -26.07 -5.35
CA TYR A 160 11.56 -26.79 -6.52
C TYR A 160 12.99 -27.27 -6.26
N ASP A 161 13.26 -28.53 -6.54
CA ASP A 161 14.53 -29.21 -6.20
C ASP A 161 15.74 -28.69 -6.99
N LYS A 162 15.50 -27.98 -8.11
CA LYS A 162 16.55 -27.40 -8.96
C LYS A 162 16.63 -25.86 -8.86
N ASN A 163 16.24 -25.32 -7.70
CA ASN A 163 16.45 -23.89 -7.43
C ASN A 163 17.95 -23.54 -7.39
N PRO A 164 18.35 -22.32 -7.78
CA PRO A 164 17.48 -21.26 -8.32
C PRO A 164 17.09 -21.48 -9.78
N ILE A 165 15.86 -21.07 -10.16
CA ILE A 165 15.36 -21.13 -11.55
C ILE A 165 15.94 -20.03 -12.44
N LEU A 166 16.40 -18.92 -11.83
CA LEU A 166 17.13 -17.84 -12.51
C LEU A 166 18.27 -17.36 -11.60
N PRO A 167 19.50 -17.80 -11.87
CA PRO A 167 20.69 -17.35 -11.15
C PRO A 167 20.95 -15.85 -11.35
N ASN A 168 21.65 -15.23 -10.41
CA ASN A 168 22.07 -13.84 -10.53
C ASN A 168 23.05 -13.65 -11.69
N PRO A 169 22.82 -12.70 -12.59
CA PRO A 169 23.71 -12.47 -13.74
C PRO A 169 24.91 -11.53 -13.40
N GLY A 170 25.24 -11.31 -12.14
CA GLY A 170 26.32 -10.41 -11.70
C GLY A 170 25.83 -9.02 -11.28
N LEU A 171 24.61 -8.90 -10.73
CA LEU A 171 23.98 -7.64 -10.35
C LEU A 171 23.80 -7.54 -8.82
N ALA A 172 24.03 -6.37 -8.26
CA ALA A 172 23.91 -6.12 -6.82
C ALA A 172 22.45 -6.20 -6.31
N ASP A 173 21.53 -5.64 -7.08
CA ASP A 173 20.10 -5.59 -6.78
C ASP A 173 19.34 -6.33 -7.88
N PHE A 174 19.10 -7.64 -7.69
CA PHE A 174 18.44 -8.50 -8.67
C PHE A 174 17.36 -9.33 -7.99
N ARG A 175 16.18 -8.71 -7.79
CA ARG A 175 15.13 -9.25 -6.92
C ARG A 175 13.71 -8.94 -7.36
N ASP A 176 12.76 -9.50 -6.61
CA ASP A 176 11.32 -9.23 -6.66
C ASP A 176 10.70 -9.58 -8.01
N PRO A 177 10.76 -10.85 -8.43
CA PRO A 177 10.21 -11.27 -9.71
C PRO A 177 8.67 -11.18 -9.69
N HIS A 178 8.10 -10.63 -10.77
CA HIS A 178 6.69 -10.75 -11.07
C HIS A 178 6.51 -11.48 -12.40
N VAL A 179 5.61 -12.46 -12.44
CA VAL A 179 5.41 -13.35 -13.59
C VAL A 179 3.96 -13.30 -14.04
N PHE A 180 3.73 -13.35 -15.34
CA PHE A 180 2.39 -13.44 -15.93
C PHE A 180 2.43 -14.23 -17.24
N TRP A 181 1.29 -14.85 -17.62
CA TRP A 181 1.13 -15.48 -18.90
C TRP A 181 0.81 -14.45 -19.98
N HIS A 182 1.61 -14.39 -21.04
CA HIS A 182 1.39 -13.50 -22.18
C HIS A 182 0.69 -14.25 -23.32
N GLU A 183 -0.64 -14.16 -23.35
CA GLU A 183 -1.48 -14.92 -24.27
C GLU A 183 -1.08 -14.78 -25.74
N PRO A 184 -0.76 -13.56 -26.29
CA PRO A 184 -0.40 -13.44 -27.70
C PRO A 184 0.85 -14.21 -28.12
N THR A 185 1.81 -14.41 -27.21
CA THR A 185 3.06 -15.15 -27.49
C THR A 185 3.10 -16.53 -26.88
N GLN A 186 2.04 -16.93 -26.15
CA GLN A 186 1.93 -18.22 -25.48
C GLN A 186 3.18 -18.54 -24.63
N ARG A 187 3.63 -17.57 -23.80
CA ARG A 187 4.80 -17.68 -22.95
C ARG A 187 4.57 -16.98 -21.61
N TRP A 188 5.25 -17.45 -20.62
CA TRP A 188 5.44 -16.73 -19.36
C TRP A 188 6.44 -15.60 -19.56
N ILE A 189 6.11 -14.44 -19.00
CA ILE A 189 7.00 -13.29 -18.94
C ILE A 189 7.30 -13.02 -17.47
N MET A 190 8.57 -12.84 -17.13
CA MET A 190 9.03 -12.39 -15.83
C MET A 190 9.56 -10.97 -15.99
N ILE A 191 9.14 -10.07 -15.12
CA ILE A 191 9.78 -8.79 -14.87
C ILE A 191 10.46 -8.87 -13.50
N VAL A 192 11.71 -8.44 -13.41
CA VAL A 192 12.52 -8.48 -12.18
C VAL A 192 13.35 -7.21 -12.10
N THR A 193 13.55 -6.66 -10.91
CA THR A 193 14.40 -5.47 -10.76
C THR A 193 15.88 -5.82 -10.91
N ALA A 194 16.60 -4.89 -11.50
CA ALA A 194 18.03 -4.99 -11.80
C ALA A 194 18.70 -3.64 -11.49
N GLY A 195 18.87 -3.36 -10.19
CA GLY A 195 19.35 -2.06 -9.72
C GLY A 195 18.29 -0.96 -9.88
N LYS A 196 18.48 -0.05 -10.82
CA LYS A 196 17.56 1.10 -11.06
C LYS A 196 16.78 0.96 -12.37
N GLU A 197 16.58 -0.25 -12.83
CA GLU A 197 15.80 -0.61 -14.01
C GLU A 197 15.15 -1.98 -13.79
N VAL A 198 14.37 -2.43 -14.75
CA VAL A 198 13.79 -3.78 -14.76
C VAL A 198 14.31 -4.56 -15.94
N HIS A 199 14.54 -5.85 -15.75
CA HIS A 199 14.83 -6.83 -16.79
C HIS A 199 13.60 -7.69 -17.06
N LEU A 200 13.39 -8.02 -18.33
CA LEU A 200 12.34 -8.88 -18.82
C LEU A 200 12.94 -10.20 -19.30
N TYR A 201 12.29 -11.30 -18.92
CA TYR A 201 12.66 -12.66 -19.32
C TYR A 201 11.43 -13.39 -19.85
N ALA A 202 11.65 -14.41 -20.70
CA ALA A 202 10.58 -15.30 -21.15
C ALA A 202 10.89 -16.75 -20.80
N SER A 203 9.80 -17.52 -20.58
CA SER A 203 9.87 -18.96 -20.34
C SER A 203 8.66 -19.66 -20.98
N ASN A 204 8.85 -20.91 -21.43
CA ASN A 204 7.75 -21.77 -21.85
C ASN A 204 7.15 -22.59 -20.70
N ASN A 205 7.81 -22.62 -19.53
CA ASN A 205 7.47 -23.58 -18.46
C ASN A 205 7.71 -23.04 -17.04
N CYS A 206 7.99 -21.75 -16.85
CA CYS A 206 8.37 -21.13 -15.58
C CYS A 206 9.65 -21.69 -14.90
N LEU A 207 10.32 -22.68 -15.50
CA LEU A 207 11.49 -23.35 -14.91
C LEU A 207 12.80 -22.90 -15.54
N GLN A 208 12.77 -22.43 -16.77
CA GLN A 208 13.93 -22.00 -17.56
C GLN A 208 13.63 -20.68 -18.23
N TRP A 209 14.50 -19.70 -18.01
CA TRP A 209 14.26 -18.31 -18.40
C TRP A 209 15.31 -17.79 -19.38
N SER A 210 14.88 -17.04 -20.37
CA SER A 210 15.74 -16.37 -21.35
C SER A 210 15.51 -14.88 -21.30
N TYR A 211 16.60 -14.11 -21.23
CA TYR A 211 16.55 -12.64 -21.24
C TYR A 211 15.92 -12.11 -22.53
N LEU A 212 15.10 -11.08 -22.40
CA LEU A 212 14.45 -10.38 -23.51
C LEU A 212 14.93 -8.94 -23.68
N SER A 213 14.76 -8.11 -22.67
CA SER A 213 15.03 -6.67 -22.73
C SER A 213 15.11 -6.05 -21.34
N ALA A 214 15.48 -4.77 -21.29
CA ALA A 214 15.42 -3.95 -20.09
C ALA A 214 14.57 -2.68 -20.32
N PHE A 215 14.11 -2.06 -19.22
CA PHE A 215 13.43 -0.78 -19.24
C PHE A 215 13.74 0.00 -17.97
N GLY A 216 13.94 1.32 -18.09
CA GLY A 216 13.97 2.24 -16.96
C GLY A 216 15.31 2.97 -16.78
N SER A 217 16.40 2.56 -17.43
CA SER A 217 17.72 3.16 -17.23
C SER A 217 17.80 4.68 -17.51
N ASP A 218 16.90 5.20 -18.33
CA ASP A 218 16.86 6.61 -18.77
C ASP A 218 15.62 7.38 -18.30
N ARG A 219 14.78 6.79 -17.46
CA ARG A 219 13.49 7.37 -17.03
C ARG A 219 13.00 6.86 -15.69
N GLY A 220 12.08 7.62 -15.10
CA GLY A 220 11.58 7.35 -13.77
C GLY A 220 12.51 7.90 -12.67
N SER A 221 12.17 7.57 -11.44
CA SER A 221 12.94 7.97 -10.27
C SER A 221 14.13 7.03 -10.06
N HIS A 222 15.32 7.58 -9.91
CA HIS A 222 16.55 6.88 -9.59
C HIS A 222 17.13 7.30 -8.23
N ILE A 223 16.25 7.76 -7.31
CA ILE A 223 16.65 8.13 -5.95
C ILE A 223 17.20 6.94 -5.15
N GLY A 224 16.83 5.72 -5.50
CA GLY A 224 17.30 4.47 -4.93
C GLY A 224 17.14 3.32 -5.91
N PRO A 225 17.43 2.07 -5.49
CA PRO A 225 17.12 0.88 -6.28
C PRO A 225 15.61 0.77 -6.52
N TRP A 226 15.24 0.09 -7.61
CA TRP A 226 13.87 -0.29 -7.87
C TRP A 226 13.58 -1.62 -7.18
N GLU A 227 12.31 -1.80 -6.75
CA GLU A 227 11.83 -2.98 -6.04
C GLU A 227 10.41 -3.32 -6.49
N CYS A 228 9.98 -4.54 -6.27
CA CYS A 228 8.60 -5.02 -6.45
C CYS A 228 7.97 -4.56 -7.77
N PRO A 229 8.52 -4.90 -8.94
CA PRO A 229 7.97 -4.51 -10.22
C PRO A 229 6.70 -5.32 -10.53
N ASP A 230 5.78 -4.72 -11.29
CA ASP A 230 4.61 -5.39 -11.85
C ASP A 230 4.38 -4.91 -13.29
N LEU A 231 3.86 -5.77 -14.16
CA LEU A 231 3.57 -5.43 -15.56
C LEU A 231 2.28 -6.10 -16.02
N PHE A 232 1.28 -5.29 -16.37
CA PHE A 232 -0.05 -5.79 -16.72
C PHE A 232 -0.79 -4.90 -17.73
N PRO A 233 -1.73 -5.47 -18.50
CA PRO A 233 -2.60 -4.70 -19.39
C PRO A 233 -3.80 -4.14 -18.64
N LEU A 234 -4.27 -2.95 -19.06
CA LEU A 234 -5.52 -2.33 -18.62
C LEU A 234 -6.23 -1.68 -19.81
N GLN A 235 -7.56 -1.78 -19.81
CA GLN A 235 -8.37 -1.03 -20.77
C GLN A 235 -8.48 0.44 -20.33
N VAL A 236 -8.35 1.34 -21.29
CA VAL A 236 -8.58 2.77 -21.09
C VAL A 236 -10.09 3.02 -21.00
N GLN A 237 -10.55 3.63 -19.91
CA GLN A 237 -11.98 3.89 -19.69
C GLN A 237 -12.58 4.71 -20.84
N GLY A 238 -13.74 4.26 -21.32
CA GLY A 238 -14.49 4.93 -22.38
C GLY A 238 -13.89 4.78 -23.80
N SER A 239 -12.84 3.97 -23.96
CA SER A 239 -12.27 3.60 -25.26
C SER A 239 -12.13 2.08 -25.36
N GLY A 240 -11.92 1.57 -26.56
CA GLY A 240 -11.56 0.16 -26.78
C GLY A 240 -10.05 -0.11 -26.68
N GLU A 241 -9.28 0.88 -26.30
CA GLU A 241 -7.82 0.82 -26.26
C GLU A 241 -7.34 0.07 -25.00
N THR A 242 -6.31 -0.75 -25.16
CA THR A 242 -5.59 -1.39 -24.05
C THR A 242 -4.19 -0.81 -23.98
N LYS A 243 -3.77 -0.40 -22.79
CA LYS A 243 -2.39 0.01 -22.48
C LYS A 243 -1.80 -0.93 -21.45
N TRP A 244 -0.48 -1.01 -21.44
CA TRP A 244 0.26 -1.71 -20.40
C TRP A 244 0.73 -0.74 -19.33
N VAL A 245 0.68 -1.20 -18.09
CA VAL A 245 1.16 -0.48 -16.92
C VAL A 245 2.34 -1.23 -16.34
N LEU A 246 3.44 -0.52 -16.14
CA LEU A 246 4.59 -1.00 -15.38
C LEU A 246 4.62 -0.25 -14.05
N LEU A 247 4.65 -0.97 -12.94
CA LEU A 247 4.89 -0.45 -11.60
C LEU A 247 6.33 -0.74 -11.21
N ALA A 248 6.93 0.13 -10.40
CA ALA A 248 8.19 -0.13 -9.71
C ALA A 248 8.28 0.73 -8.45
N SER A 249 8.52 0.09 -7.33
CA SER A 249 8.75 0.77 -6.06
C SER A 249 10.19 1.29 -6.00
N VAL A 250 10.40 2.40 -5.28
CA VAL A 250 11.74 2.97 -5.03
C VAL A 250 11.90 3.29 -3.56
N VAL A 251 13.07 3.04 -3.00
CA VAL A 251 13.39 3.34 -1.61
C VAL A 251 14.64 4.18 -1.50
N ASN A 252 14.57 5.25 -0.70
CA ASN A 252 15.72 6.05 -0.32
C ASN A 252 15.62 6.44 1.16
N PHE A 253 16.52 5.91 1.96
CA PHE A 253 16.54 6.15 3.40
C PHE A 253 17.12 7.52 3.80
N THR A 254 17.65 8.29 2.85
CA THR A 254 18.35 9.56 3.12
C THR A 254 17.53 10.81 2.79
N GLU A 255 16.30 10.65 2.29
CA GLU A 255 15.48 11.78 1.88
C GLU A 255 14.87 12.56 3.07
N SER A 256 14.62 13.85 2.82
CA SER A 256 13.93 14.76 3.73
C SER A 256 12.50 14.30 4.03
N PRO A 257 11.95 14.64 5.22
CA PRO A 257 10.56 14.35 5.59
C PRO A 257 9.51 14.80 4.56
N ASP A 258 9.78 15.89 3.84
CA ASP A 258 8.83 16.47 2.87
C ASP A 258 8.87 15.82 1.48
N LYS A 259 9.77 14.85 1.27
CA LYS A 259 9.90 14.13 -0.01
C LYS A 259 9.42 12.69 0.09
N LEU A 260 8.93 12.15 -1.03
CA LEU A 260 8.66 10.73 -1.14
C LEU A 260 9.98 9.98 -1.24
N ALA A 261 10.29 9.23 -0.20
CA ALA A 261 11.50 8.41 -0.11
C ALA A 261 11.21 6.92 -0.32
N THR A 262 10.00 6.50 -0.01
CA THR A 262 9.44 5.17 -0.31
C THR A 262 8.13 5.37 -1.04
N ALA A 263 8.07 4.98 -2.31
CA ALA A 263 6.88 5.17 -3.14
C ALA A 263 6.91 4.20 -4.34
N THR A 264 5.76 3.96 -4.95
CA THR A 264 5.62 3.15 -6.16
C THR A 264 5.33 4.05 -7.35
N GLN A 265 6.25 4.11 -8.30
CA GLN A 265 6.07 4.82 -9.57
C GLN A 265 5.37 3.94 -10.60
N TYR A 266 4.74 4.57 -11.58
CA TYR A 266 4.15 3.85 -12.70
C TYR A 266 4.48 4.47 -14.05
N PHE A 267 4.47 3.61 -15.08
CA PHE A 267 4.58 3.99 -16.48
C PHE A 267 3.42 3.38 -17.26
N ILE A 268 2.84 4.16 -18.15
CA ILE A 268 1.82 3.69 -19.10
C ILE A 268 2.44 3.64 -20.48
N GLY A 269 2.27 2.52 -21.18
CA GLY A 269 2.90 2.29 -22.48
C GLY A 269 2.34 1.09 -23.21
N ASP A 270 3.18 0.45 -24.00
CA ASP A 270 2.85 -0.72 -24.80
C ASP A 270 3.87 -1.85 -24.56
N PHE A 271 3.40 -3.10 -24.59
CA PHE A 271 4.23 -4.29 -24.49
C PHE A 271 3.93 -5.26 -25.61
N ASP A 272 4.94 -5.66 -26.36
CA ASP A 272 4.82 -6.51 -27.56
C ASP A 272 5.10 -8.00 -27.29
N GLY A 273 5.27 -8.39 -26.04
CA GLY A 273 5.69 -9.73 -25.63
C GLY A 273 7.22 -9.90 -25.51
N THR A 274 7.98 -8.84 -25.81
CA THR A 274 9.45 -8.83 -25.73
C THR A 274 9.95 -7.59 -25.04
N LYS A 275 9.38 -6.43 -25.35
CA LYS A 275 9.83 -5.13 -24.87
C LYS A 275 8.67 -4.27 -24.43
N PHE A 276 8.81 -3.64 -23.27
CA PHE A 276 7.93 -2.55 -22.83
C PHE A 276 8.47 -1.21 -23.34
N THR A 277 7.59 -0.35 -23.83
CA THR A 277 7.92 0.99 -24.31
C THR A 277 6.93 2.00 -23.74
N SER A 278 7.42 3.18 -23.38
CA SER A 278 6.57 4.29 -22.89
C SER A 278 7.17 5.62 -23.31
N ASP A 279 6.32 6.55 -23.72
CA ASP A 279 6.72 7.94 -24.01
C ASP A 279 6.67 8.84 -22.76
N GLN A 280 6.20 8.31 -21.64
CA GLN A 280 6.10 9.04 -20.37
C GLN A 280 7.49 9.51 -19.92
N ARG A 281 7.61 10.81 -19.63
CA ARG A 281 8.85 11.44 -19.13
C ARG A 281 8.77 11.80 -17.66
N ASP A 282 7.56 12.17 -17.20
CA ASP A 282 7.33 12.55 -15.81
C ASP A 282 7.29 11.31 -14.92
N THR A 283 7.86 11.41 -13.74
CA THR A 283 7.67 10.41 -12.70
C THR A 283 6.27 10.58 -12.10
N LEU A 284 5.43 9.58 -12.25
CA LEU A 284 4.09 9.52 -11.69
C LEU A 284 4.03 8.45 -10.61
N TRP A 285 3.36 8.77 -9.51
CA TRP A 285 3.24 7.90 -8.35
C TRP A 285 1.82 7.34 -8.25
N ILE A 286 1.72 6.07 -7.86
CA ILE A 286 0.42 5.44 -7.60
C ILE A 286 -0.24 6.01 -6.35
N ASP A 287 0.58 6.51 -5.43
CA ASP A 287 0.16 7.09 -4.15
C ASP A 287 1.16 8.19 -3.76
N TYR A 288 0.67 9.32 -3.34
CA TYR A 288 1.45 10.48 -2.91
C TYR A 288 1.53 10.61 -1.38
N GLY A 289 0.88 9.69 -0.65
CA GLY A 289 1.04 9.53 0.79
C GLY A 289 2.38 8.88 1.13
N LYS A 290 2.69 8.83 2.40
CA LYS A 290 3.96 8.25 2.90
C LYS A 290 3.89 6.74 3.13
N ASP A 291 2.69 6.17 3.15
CA ASP A 291 2.47 4.80 3.64
C ASP A 291 1.78 3.91 2.61
N ASN A 292 2.37 3.80 1.43
CA ASN A 292 2.04 2.80 0.43
C ASN A 292 3.29 2.40 -0.33
N TYR A 293 3.76 1.19 -0.11
CA TYR A 293 5.01 0.69 -0.67
C TYR A 293 4.89 -0.76 -1.16
N ALA A 294 5.79 -1.18 -2.06
CA ALA A 294 5.98 -2.55 -2.52
C ALA A 294 4.70 -3.21 -3.06
N GLY A 295 3.73 -2.39 -3.51
CA GLY A 295 2.43 -2.90 -3.94
C GLY A 295 2.49 -3.57 -5.30
N ILE A 296 1.78 -4.69 -5.41
CA ILE A 296 1.60 -5.49 -6.63
C ILE A 296 0.12 -5.82 -6.85
N THR A 297 -0.19 -6.46 -7.97
CA THR A 297 -1.57 -6.81 -8.33
C THR A 297 -1.82 -8.32 -8.29
N PHE A 298 -3.09 -8.71 -8.09
CA PHE A 298 -3.50 -10.11 -8.15
C PHE A 298 -3.40 -10.66 -9.57
N ASP A 299 -2.74 -11.80 -9.72
CA ASP A 299 -2.82 -12.61 -10.93
C ASP A 299 -4.17 -13.36 -10.99
N ASN A 300 -4.65 -13.60 -12.21
CA ASN A 300 -5.87 -14.38 -12.49
C ASN A 300 -7.14 -13.88 -11.78
N ALA A 301 -7.23 -12.60 -11.39
CA ALA A 301 -8.43 -12.06 -10.75
C ALA A 301 -9.67 -12.17 -11.67
N PRO A 302 -10.86 -12.50 -11.12
CA PRO A 302 -12.06 -12.73 -11.91
C PRO A 302 -12.45 -11.53 -12.77
N ASN A 303 -13.02 -11.79 -13.95
CA ASN A 303 -13.50 -10.77 -14.89
C ASN A 303 -12.42 -9.82 -15.41
N GLY A 304 -11.16 -10.21 -15.41
CA GLY A 304 -10.04 -9.40 -15.88
C GLY A 304 -9.77 -8.16 -15.03
N ARG A 305 -10.27 -8.13 -13.79
CA ARG A 305 -9.99 -7.04 -12.84
C ARG A 305 -8.51 -6.99 -12.51
N ARG A 306 -7.99 -5.79 -12.32
CA ARG A 306 -6.65 -5.59 -11.80
C ARG A 306 -6.77 -4.98 -10.40
N ILE A 307 -6.49 -5.81 -9.39
CA ILE A 307 -6.66 -5.48 -7.97
C ILE A 307 -5.28 -5.36 -7.35
N PHE A 308 -4.99 -4.18 -6.84
CA PHE A 308 -3.72 -3.80 -6.21
C PHE A 308 -3.82 -3.85 -4.70
N VAL A 309 -2.74 -4.29 -4.06
CA VAL A 309 -2.53 -4.20 -2.61
C VAL A 309 -1.10 -3.75 -2.37
N GLY A 310 -0.90 -2.77 -1.48
CA GLY A 310 0.42 -2.28 -1.06
C GLY A 310 0.66 -2.51 0.44
N TRP A 311 1.89 -2.41 0.87
CA TRP A 311 2.23 -2.34 2.28
C TRP A 311 1.92 -0.94 2.82
N MET A 312 1.04 -0.87 3.80
CA MET A 312 0.61 0.39 4.40
C MET A 312 1.56 0.79 5.53
N HIS A 313 2.75 1.18 5.16
CA HIS A 313 3.80 1.73 6.02
C HIS A 313 4.96 2.27 5.18
N SER A 314 6.04 2.71 5.85
CA SER A 314 7.28 3.18 5.23
C SER A 314 8.50 2.64 5.94
N HIS A 315 9.49 2.17 5.18
CA HIS A 315 10.80 1.73 5.70
C HIS A 315 11.53 2.79 6.53
N GLN A 316 11.25 4.08 6.27
CA GLN A 316 11.90 5.17 7.00
C GLN A 316 11.62 5.15 8.51
N TYR A 317 10.48 4.63 8.95
CA TYR A 317 10.05 4.70 10.36
C TYR A 317 9.28 3.49 10.87
N ALA A 318 9.04 2.48 10.06
CA ALA A 318 8.21 1.33 10.47
C ALA A 318 8.75 0.64 11.72
N THR A 319 10.07 0.41 11.81
CA THR A 319 10.71 -0.18 13.01
C THR A 319 10.59 0.73 14.22
N ALA A 320 10.77 2.04 14.06
CA ALA A 320 10.61 3.00 15.14
C ALA A 320 9.15 3.06 15.62
N ALA A 321 8.19 3.09 14.70
CA ALA A 321 6.77 3.07 15.01
C ALA A 321 6.39 1.84 15.84
N GLN A 322 6.87 0.66 15.49
CA GLN A 322 6.61 -0.58 16.23
C GLN A 322 6.98 -0.48 17.70
N SER A 323 8.12 0.11 18.02
CA SER A 323 8.59 0.23 19.40
C SER A 323 7.64 1.04 20.28
N TYR A 324 6.89 1.96 19.71
CA TYR A 324 5.99 2.88 20.42
C TYR A 324 4.52 2.49 20.36
N THR A 325 4.10 1.82 19.28
CA THR A 325 2.67 1.72 18.94
C THR A 325 2.13 0.30 18.97
N THR A 326 2.90 -0.69 18.51
CA THR A 326 2.41 -2.06 18.33
C THR A 326 3.46 -3.06 18.79
N ARG A 327 3.22 -3.76 19.88
CA ARG A 327 4.18 -4.73 20.45
C ARG A 327 3.90 -6.17 20.03
N SER A 328 2.71 -6.46 19.52
CA SER A 328 2.28 -7.80 19.18
C SER A 328 2.14 -8.05 17.68
N TRP A 329 2.10 -7.00 16.88
CA TRP A 329 2.00 -7.03 15.42
C TRP A 329 2.58 -5.74 14.83
N SER A 330 2.95 -5.74 13.56
CA SER A 330 3.42 -4.54 12.85
C SER A 330 3.14 -4.64 11.36
N GLY A 331 2.75 -3.52 10.75
CA GLY A 331 2.39 -3.41 9.35
C GLY A 331 0.95 -3.82 9.06
N ALA A 332 0.45 -3.35 7.94
CA ALA A 332 -0.86 -3.70 7.40
C ALA A 332 -0.82 -3.60 5.87
N ALA A 333 -1.77 -4.21 5.19
CA ALA A 333 -1.99 -3.99 3.77
C ALA A 333 -2.87 -2.74 3.56
N THR A 334 -2.71 -2.02 2.45
CA THR A 334 -3.72 -1.06 1.99
C THR A 334 -5.03 -1.77 1.74
N PHE A 335 -6.15 -1.05 1.76
CA PHE A 335 -7.40 -1.62 1.28
C PHE A 335 -7.22 -2.09 -0.17
N PRO A 336 -7.77 -3.28 -0.57
CA PRO A 336 -7.67 -3.72 -1.96
C PRO A 336 -8.27 -2.69 -2.91
N ARG A 337 -7.52 -2.31 -3.95
CA ARG A 337 -7.89 -1.24 -4.88
C ARG A 337 -8.03 -1.77 -6.29
N GLU A 338 -9.13 -1.45 -6.96
CA GLU A 338 -9.31 -1.74 -8.39
C GLU A 338 -8.69 -0.62 -9.21
N MET A 339 -7.84 -1.00 -10.17
CA MET A 339 -7.09 -0.07 -11.01
C MET A 339 -7.75 0.07 -12.38
N SER A 340 -7.64 1.26 -12.95
CA SER A 340 -8.00 1.50 -14.35
C SER A 340 -7.19 2.66 -14.94
N ILE A 341 -7.31 2.87 -16.25
CA ILE A 341 -6.66 3.98 -16.95
C ILE A 341 -7.73 4.95 -17.44
N VAL A 342 -7.52 6.23 -17.21
CA VAL A 342 -8.29 7.32 -17.82
C VAL A 342 -7.40 8.13 -18.75
N HIS A 343 -8.01 8.68 -19.82
CA HIS A 343 -7.34 9.66 -20.67
C HIS A 343 -7.90 11.04 -20.35
N ARG A 344 -7.09 11.89 -19.72
CA ARG A 344 -7.48 13.24 -19.29
C ARG A 344 -6.43 14.26 -19.75
N ASN A 345 -6.89 15.38 -20.30
CA ASN A 345 -6.03 16.49 -20.75
C ASN A 345 -4.87 16.05 -21.67
N GLY A 346 -5.16 15.11 -22.59
CA GLY A 346 -4.18 14.62 -23.55
C GLY A 346 -3.15 13.63 -22.98
N ALA A 347 -3.33 13.16 -21.75
CA ALA A 347 -2.40 12.20 -21.12
C ALA A 347 -3.16 11.05 -20.43
N TYR A 348 -2.55 9.87 -20.44
CA TYR A 348 -3.04 8.74 -19.66
C TYR A 348 -2.69 8.93 -18.19
N ARG A 349 -3.63 8.55 -17.32
CA ARG A 349 -3.43 8.50 -15.87
C ARG A 349 -3.97 7.18 -15.32
N LEU A 350 -3.20 6.57 -14.43
CA LEU A 350 -3.67 5.44 -13.66
C LEU A 350 -4.62 5.95 -12.57
N THR A 351 -5.70 5.21 -12.35
CA THR A 351 -6.64 5.46 -11.26
C THR A 351 -6.70 4.24 -10.35
N SER A 352 -6.97 4.48 -9.08
CA SER A 352 -6.97 3.46 -8.05
C SER A 352 -8.06 3.79 -7.03
N LEU A 353 -9.06 2.92 -6.90
CA LEU A 353 -10.18 3.09 -5.95
C LEU A 353 -10.39 1.82 -5.13
N PRO A 354 -10.90 1.92 -3.89
CA PRO A 354 -11.31 0.74 -3.14
C PRO A 354 -12.21 -0.16 -3.96
N VAL A 355 -11.99 -1.47 -3.89
CA VAL A 355 -12.82 -2.46 -4.60
C VAL A 355 -14.28 -2.32 -4.19
N LYS A 356 -15.19 -2.63 -5.12
CA LYS A 356 -16.65 -2.49 -4.91
C LYS A 356 -17.18 -3.30 -3.71
N GLU A 357 -16.49 -4.34 -3.34
CA GLU A 357 -16.80 -5.22 -2.20
C GLU A 357 -16.84 -4.46 -0.87
N ILE A 358 -16.21 -3.28 -0.76
CA ILE A 358 -16.32 -2.41 0.43
C ILE A 358 -17.79 -2.12 0.81
N ALA A 359 -18.71 -2.18 -0.16
CA ALA A 359 -20.12 -1.95 0.08
C ALA A 359 -20.76 -3.00 1.02
N GLU A 360 -20.19 -4.19 1.13
CA GLU A 360 -20.62 -5.24 2.05
C GLU A 360 -20.36 -4.85 3.53
N LEU A 361 -19.42 -3.92 3.74
CA LEU A 361 -19.12 -3.40 5.08
C LEU A 361 -20.04 -2.24 5.50
N TYR A 362 -20.88 -1.71 4.60
CA TYR A 362 -21.67 -0.51 4.88
C TYR A 362 -22.69 -0.72 6.01
N GLY A 363 -22.54 0.04 7.07
CA GLY A 363 -23.47 0.17 8.19
C GLY A 363 -24.31 1.45 8.08
N LYS A 364 -24.37 2.20 9.18
CA LYS A 364 -25.10 3.46 9.27
C LYS A 364 -24.55 4.49 8.28
N GLN A 365 -25.46 5.20 7.60
CA GLN A 365 -25.09 6.21 6.61
C GLN A 365 -25.77 7.55 6.93
N ILE A 366 -25.02 8.65 6.76
CA ILE A 366 -25.53 10.01 6.88
C ILE A 366 -25.31 10.72 5.55
N LYS A 367 -26.39 11.25 4.99
CA LYS A 367 -26.33 12.13 3.83
C LYS A 367 -26.08 13.56 4.29
N LEU A 368 -25.06 14.19 3.73
CA LEU A 368 -24.78 15.62 3.90
C LEU A 368 -25.51 16.39 2.78
N LYS A 369 -26.33 17.35 3.18
CA LYS A 369 -27.02 18.23 2.23
C LYS A 369 -26.06 19.26 1.68
N LYS A 370 -26.42 19.87 0.54
CA LYS A 370 -25.71 21.02 0.01
C LYS A 370 -25.57 22.09 1.10
N VAL A 371 -24.36 22.58 1.28
CA VAL A 371 -24.02 23.68 2.18
C VAL A 371 -22.92 24.53 1.56
N GLN A 372 -23.11 25.85 1.65
CA GLN A 372 -22.05 26.83 1.38
C GLN A 372 -21.76 27.52 2.71
N THR A 373 -20.51 27.57 3.10
CA THR A 373 -20.10 28.12 4.40
C THR A 373 -18.73 28.79 4.33
N ASP A 374 -18.57 29.84 5.08
CA ASP A 374 -17.31 30.53 5.39
C ASP A 374 -16.81 30.22 6.82
N LYS A 375 -17.40 29.19 7.45
CA LYS A 375 -17.09 28.76 8.82
C LYS A 375 -16.80 27.28 8.86
N THR A 376 -15.97 26.87 9.79
CA THR A 376 -15.75 25.46 10.10
C THR A 376 -17.04 24.80 10.58
N LEU A 377 -17.36 23.64 10.02
CA LEU A 377 -18.50 22.81 10.38
C LEU A 377 -18.04 21.49 10.94
N THR A 378 -18.56 21.09 12.09
CA THR A 378 -18.38 19.74 12.63
C THR A 378 -19.31 18.77 11.90
N LEU A 379 -18.73 17.72 11.30
CA LEU A 379 -19.47 16.69 10.55
C LEU A 379 -19.74 15.45 11.39
N SER A 380 -18.96 15.22 12.45
CA SER A 380 -19.01 14.01 13.29
C SER A 380 -20.15 13.96 14.29
N ASP A 381 -20.90 15.06 14.54
CA ASP A 381 -21.94 15.14 15.58
C ASP A 381 -23.04 14.05 15.48
N ARG A 382 -23.11 13.32 14.37
CA ARG A 382 -24.15 12.34 14.06
C ARG A 382 -23.66 10.91 13.91
N ILE A 383 -22.33 10.71 13.89
CA ILE A 383 -21.70 9.38 13.79
C ILE A 383 -20.62 9.28 14.86
N PRO A 384 -20.68 8.26 15.74
CA PRO A 384 -19.59 8.00 16.67
C PRO A 384 -18.38 7.48 15.90
N PHE A 385 -17.53 8.39 15.50
CA PHE A 385 -16.34 8.14 14.68
C PHE A 385 -15.22 7.43 15.47
N ASP A 386 -15.10 7.69 16.76
CA ASP A 386 -14.11 7.09 17.68
C ASP A 386 -14.22 5.56 17.82
N LYS A 387 -15.33 4.96 17.36
CA LYS A 387 -15.66 3.55 17.59
C LYS A 387 -15.72 2.69 16.33
N ALA A 388 -15.70 3.27 15.15
CA ALA A 388 -15.83 2.50 13.91
C ALA A 388 -15.07 3.16 12.76
N PRO A 389 -14.52 2.36 11.84
CA PRO A 389 -14.00 2.88 10.58
C PRO A 389 -15.12 3.56 9.78
N ILE A 390 -14.76 4.52 8.95
CA ILE A 390 -15.71 5.24 8.11
C ILE A 390 -15.21 5.41 6.68
N GLU A 391 -16.14 5.49 5.74
CA GLU A 391 -15.93 6.00 4.39
C GLU A 391 -16.66 7.34 4.25
N MET A 392 -15.97 8.35 3.74
CA MET A 392 -16.56 9.63 3.37
C MET A 392 -16.53 9.78 1.84
N ASN A 393 -17.67 10.16 1.26
CA ASN A 393 -17.74 10.55 -0.14
C ASN A 393 -18.25 11.99 -0.19
N LEU A 394 -17.44 12.90 -0.71
CA LEU A 394 -17.70 14.34 -0.73
C LEU A 394 -17.56 14.88 -2.15
N GLN A 395 -18.44 15.77 -2.55
CA GLN A 395 -18.34 16.50 -3.81
C GLN A 395 -18.36 18.00 -3.53
N PHE A 396 -17.28 18.64 -3.85
CA PHE A 396 -17.12 20.09 -3.78
C PHE A 396 -17.42 20.73 -5.14
N GLY A 397 -18.00 21.92 -5.12
CA GLY A 397 -18.30 22.74 -6.29
C GLY A 397 -17.87 24.18 -6.10
N ASP A 398 -17.97 24.97 -7.16
CA ASP A 398 -17.68 26.40 -7.17
C ASP A 398 -16.27 26.76 -6.64
N THR A 399 -15.30 25.84 -6.74
CA THR A 399 -13.95 26.03 -6.18
C THR A 399 -13.15 27.10 -6.90
N ASP A 400 -13.53 27.46 -8.13
CA ASP A 400 -12.94 28.51 -8.98
C ASP A 400 -13.67 29.86 -8.89
N ALA A 401 -14.79 29.93 -8.13
CA ALA A 401 -15.54 31.17 -7.95
C ALA A 401 -14.66 32.27 -7.31
N PRO A 402 -14.92 33.58 -7.61
CA PRO A 402 -14.09 34.69 -7.10
C PRO A 402 -14.02 34.76 -5.59
N ASN A 403 -15.08 34.36 -4.88
CA ASN A 403 -15.18 34.35 -3.41
C ASN A 403 -15.05 32.93 -2.82
N ALA A 404 -14.63 31.93 -3.62
CA ALA A 404 -14.30 30.63 -3.11
C ALA A 404 -13.09 30.71 -2.18
N ALA A 405 -13.09 29.83 -1.17
CA ALA A 405 -12.02 29.75 -0.18
C ALA A 405 -10.65 29.60 -0.83
N GLU A 406 -9.66 30.24 -0.26
CA GLU A 406 -8.26 30.05 -0.63
C GLU A 406 -7.77 28.68 -0.19
N ARG A 407 -8.26 28.18 0.95
CA ARG A 407 -8.02 26.82 1.43
C ARG A 407 -9.30 26.24 2.03
N PHE A 408 -9.57 24.99 1.74
CA PHE A 408 -10.63 24.24 2.42
C PHE A 408 -10.28 22.75 2.48
N GLY A 409 -10.88 22.05 3.43
CA GLY A 409 -10.60 20.63 3.56
C GLY A 409 -11.30 19.95 4.71
N ILE A 410 -10.89 18.71 4.94
CA ILE A 410 -11.33 17.87 6.05
C ILE A 410 -10.19 17.77 7.06
N ARG A 411 -10.53 17.92 8.34
CA ARG A 411 -9.61 17.73 9.45
C ARG A 411 -10.18 16.69 10.41
N LEU A 412 -9.34 15.71 10.76
CA LEU A 412 -9.61 14.76 11.81
C LEU A 412 -8.86 15.22 13.06
N LYS A 413 -9.55 15.29 14.20
CA LYS A 413 -8.95 15.78 15.45
C LYS A 413 -9.21 14.81 16.59
N SER A 414 -8.25 14.70 17.50
CA SER A 414 -8.38 14.01 18.77
C SER A 414 -8.71 14.99 19.91
N PRO A 415 -9.28 14.52 21.04
CA PRO A 415 -9.50 15.34 22.23
C PRO A 415 -8.19 15.90 22.81
N SER A 416 -7.06 15.26 22.57
CA SER A 416 -5.72 15.68 23.01
C SER A 416 -5.09 16.74 22.11
N GLY A 417 -5.73 17.07 20.98
CA GLY A 417 -5.32 18.15 20.09
C GLY A 417 -4.48 17.72 18.90
N GLU A 418 -4.14 16.43 18.76
CA GLU A 418 -3.52 15.91 17.53
C GLU A 418 -4.53 15.98 16.38
N TYR A 419 -4.02 16.15 15.17
CA TYR A 419 -4.87 16.18 13.97
C TYR A 419 -4.12 15.72 12.73
N VAL A 420 -4.91 15.35 11.73
CA VAL A 420 -4.49 15.19 10.33
C VAL A 420 -5.45 15.97 9.45
N SER A 421 -4.96 16.66 8.42
CA SER A 421 -5.82 17.37 7.47
C SER A 421 -5.55 16.96 6.03
N MET A 422 -6.61 17.01 5.24
CA MET A 422 -6.62 16.90 3.78
C MET A 422 -7.24 18.16 3.24
N GLU A 423 -6.53 18.90 2.40
CA GLU A 423 -6.98 20.24 1.97
C GLU A 423 -6.62 20.53 0.51
N TYR A 424 -7.45 21.31 -0.14
CA TYR A 424 -7.13 22.00 -1.38
C TYR A 424 -6.67 23.41 -1.08
N ASP A 425 -5.44 23.74 -1.48
CA ASP A 425 -4.85 25.07 -1.46
C ASP A 425 -4.98 25.69 -2.86
N LYS A 426 -6.02 26.52 -3.04
CA LYS A 426 -6.30 27.22 -4.30
C LYS A 426 -5.22 28.22 -4.65
N SER A 427 -4.61 28.88 -3.65
CA SER A 427 -3.60 29.92 -3.88
C SER A 427 -2.35 29.37 -4.56
N HIS A 428 -2.07 28.09 -4.38
CA HIS A 428 -0.91 27.41 -4.94
C HIS A 428 -1.26 26.29 -5.93
N ASP A 429 -2.56 26.05 -6.20
CA ASP A 429 -3.05 24.91 -6.99
C ASP A 429 -2.47 23.56 -6.49
N MET A 430 -2.62 23.28 -5.18
CA MET A 430 -2.09 22.10 -4.52
C MET A 430 -3.15 21.31 -3.77
N MET A 431 -3.10 19.98 -3.87
CA MET A 431 -3.69 19.10 -2.88
C MET A 431 -2.65 18.86 -1.78
N VAL A 432 -3.05 19.05 -0.52
CA VAL A 432 -2.16 18.99 0.63
C VAL A 432 -2.70 17.98 1.65
N VAL A 433 -1.83 17.12 2.15
CA VAL A 433 -2.11 16.29 3.32
C VAL A 433 -1.07 16.65 4.39
N ASP A 434 -1.57 17.13 5.53
CA ASP A 434 -0.74 17.48 6.69
C ASP A 434 -0.97 16.47 7.81
N ARG A 435 0.06 15.68 8.13
CA ARG A 435 0.10 14.78 9.28
C ARG A 435 1.17 15.17 10.30
N SER A 436 1.69 16.37 10.24
CA SER A 436 2.75 16.85 11.15
C SER A 436 2.34 16.85 12.63
N HIS A 437 1.04 16.75 12.89
CA HIS A 437 0.44 16.73 14.22
C HIS A 437 -0.35 15.42 14.50
N ALA A 438 -0.06 14.34 13.77
CA ALA A 438 -0.85 13.11 13.79
C ALA A 438 -0.34 12.03 14.75
N THR A 439 0.57 12.39 15.67
CA THR A 439 1.12 11.47 16.67
C THR A 439 1.28 12.15 18.01
N TYR A 440 1.10 11.38 19.09
CA TYR A 440 1.29 11.84 20.46
C TYR A 440 2.77 11.88 20.90
N VAL A 441 3.66 11.19 20.18
CA VAL A 441 5.10 11.14 20.45
C VAL A 441 5.87 11.31 19.13
N GLN A 442 6.86 12.19 19.16
CA GLN A 442 7.80 12.34 18.06
C GLN A 442 8.79 11.16 18.08
N PHE A 443 8.46 10.05 17.43
CA PHE A 443 9.32 8.86 17.38
C PHE A 443 10.24 8.83 16.15
N SER A 444 9.93 9.62 15.12
CA SER A 444 10.72 9.69 13.89
C SER A 444 10.48 11.02 13.18
N GLU A 445 11.54 11.72 12.78
CA GLU A 445 11.44 12.96 12.01
C GLU A 445 10.76 12.73 10.64
N PRO A 446 11.10 11.69 9.84
CA PRO A 446 10.45 11.43 8.56
C PRO A 446 8.95 11.14 8.66
N PHE A 447 8.44 10.77 9.82
CA PHE A 447 7.01 10.55 10.04
C PHE A 447 6.23 11.86 9.98
N SER A 448 6.71 12.90 10.64
CA SER A 448 6.06 14.22 10.68
C SER A 448 6.24 14.92 9.32
N SER A 449 5.19 14.96 8.50
CA SER A 449 5.32 15.43 7.12
C SER A 449 4.07 16.13 6.60
N ILE A 450 4.30 17.03 5.64
CA ILE A 450 3.26 17.66 4.83
C ILE A 450 3.49 17.29 3.38
N GLN A 451 2.55 16.55 2.79
CA GLN A 451 2.60 16.16 1.39
C GLN A 451 1.89 17.21 0.54
N ARG A 452 2.51 17.64 -0.55
CA ARG A 452 1.95 18.63 -1.49
C ARG A 452 2.07 18.12 -2.91
N VAL A 453 0.95 18.12 -3.63
CA VAL A 453 0.88 17.63 -5.02
C VAL A 453 0.17 18.67 -5.87
N PRO A 454 0.73 19.05 -7.03
CA PRO A 454 0.04 19.91 -7.97
C PRO A 454 -1.32 19.33 -8.33
N TYR A 455 -2.36 20.12 -8.12
CA TYR A 455 -3.74 19.71 -8.37
C TYR A 455 -4.61 20.93 -8.64
N ARG A 456 -5.50 20.80 -9.60
CA ARG A 456 -6.53 21.79 -9.89
C ARG A 456 -7.86 21.07 -10.16
N PRO A 457 -8.94 21.47 -9.46
CA PRO A 457 -10.28 20.98 -9.73
C PRO A 457 -10.69 21.19 -11.18
N ILE A 458 -11.37 20.20 -11.77
CA ILE A 458 -11.87 20.30 -13.15
C ILE A 458 -13.21 21.04 -13.15
N GLU A 459 -13.30 22.12 -13.91
CA GLU A 459 -14.51 22.95 -13.98
C GLU A 459 -15.03 23.36 -12.58
N GLY A 460 -14.13 23.71 -11.68
CA GLY A 460 -14.47 24.12 -10.32
C GLY A 460 -15.05 23.01 -9.45
N ARG A 461 -14.85 21.74 -9.80
CA ARG A 461 -15.38 20.57 -9.07
C ARG A 461 -14.27 19.63 -8.63
N SER A 462 -14.42 19.09 -7.43
CA SER A 462 -13.55 18.05 -6.89
C SER A 462 -14.36 17.00 -6.15
N THR A 463 -14.01 15.74 -6.35
CA THR A 463 -14.64 14.61 -5.65
C THR A 463 -13.62 13.93 -4.75
N TRP A 464 -13.99 13.73 -3.49
CA TRP A 464 -13.13 13.13 -2.47
C TRP A 464 -13.78 11.88 -1.91
N LYS A 465 -13.05 10.78 -1.92
CA LYS A 465 -13.35 9.59 -1.15
C LYS A 465 -12.27 9.43 -0.09
N ILE A 466 -12.65 9.25 1.16
CA ILE A 466 -11.72 9.11 2.28
C ILE A 466 -12.13 7.86 3.06
N LEU A 467 -11.23 6.89 3.16
CA LEU A 467 -11.37 5.73 4.01
C LEU A 467 -10.52 5.96 5.27
N ILE A 468 -11.13 5.87 6.44
CA ILE A 468 -10.48 6.10 7.73
C ILE A 468 -10.65 4.87 8.60
N ASP A 469 -9.54 4.35 9.12
CA ASP A 469 -9.48 3.25 10.05
C ASP A 469 -8.88 3.69 11.40
N ALA A 470 -8.63 2.76 12.29
CA ALA A 470 -8.13 3.01 13.64
C ALA A 470 -6.84 3.86 13.67
N ALA A 471 -5.93 3.63 12.73
CA ALA A 471 -4.61 4.26 12.67
C ALA A 471 -4.18 4.64 11.26
N SER A 472 -5.12 4.75 10.32
CA SER A 472 -4.79 5.06 8.93
C SER A 472 -5.90 5.80 8.21
N MET A 473 -5.52 6.48 7.12
CA MET A 473 -6.44 6.99 6.12
C MET A 473 -5.94 6.73 4.72
N GLU A 474 -6.86 6.44 3.81
CA GLU A 474 -6.65 6.44 2.37
C GLU A 474 -7.55 7.50 1.74
N PHE A 475 -6.93 8.50 1.11
CA PHE A 475 -7.62 9.64 0.52
C PHE A 475 -7.50 9.60 -1.00
N PHE A 476 -8.64 9.51 -1.69
CA PHE A 476 -8.77 9.40 -3.14
C PHE A 476 -9.45 10.64 -3.69
N VAL A 477 -8.79 11.32 -4.62
CA VAL A 477 -9.27 12.55 -5.26
C VAL A 477 -9.61 12.24 -6.72
N ASP A 478 -10.73 12.77 -7.19
CA ASP A 478 -11.21 12.71 -8.58
C ASP A 478 -11.14 11.31 -9.19
N ASP A 479 -11.91 10.40 -8.58
CA ASP A 479 -11.99 8.99 -8.95
C ASP A 479 -10.64 8.25 -8.83
N GLY A 480 -9.80 8.67 -7.88
CA GLY A 480 -8.54 8.01 -7.58
C GLY A 480 -7.39 8.34 -8.55
N VAL A 481 -7.46 9.47 -9.23
CA VAL A 481 -6.32 10.01 -10.01
C VAL A 481 -5.19 10.47 -9.12
N LEU A 482 -5.51 11.03 -7.93
CA LEU A 482 -4.57 11.27 -6.86
C LEU A 482 -4.99 10.44 -5.64
N VAL A 483 -4.02 9.82 -5.02
CA VAL A 483 -4.23 9.00 -3.81
C VAL A 483 -3.18 9.36 -2.77
N PHE A 484 -3.59 9.38 -1.50
CA PHE A 484 -2.70 9.60 -0.36
C PHE A 484 -3.02 8.58 0.73
N THR A 485 -2.08 7.71 1.04
CA THR A 485 -2.17 6.77 2.16
C THR A 485 -1.27 7.24 3.28
N ASN A 486 -1.83 7.35 4.48
CA ASN A 486 -1.09 7.78 5.66
C ASN A 486 -1.53 6.99 6.89
N VAL A 487 -0.55 6.59 7.71
CA VAL A 487 -0.79 6.10 9.07
C VAL A 487 -0.63 7.23 10.08
N PHE A 488 -1.27 7.10 11.25
CA PHE A 488 -1.21 8.07 12.34
C PHE A 488 -1.36 7.37 13.70
N PHE A 489 -0.81 7.98 14.75
CA PHE A 489 -0.78 7.37 16.07
C PHE A 489 -1.09 8.41 17.17
N PRO A 490 -2.30 8.96 17.22
CA PRO A 490 -2.70 9.94 18.24
C PRO A 490 -2.78 9.28 19.62
N GLY A 491 -2.51 10.06 20.67
CA GLY A 491 -2.63 9.59 22.06
C GLY A 491 -4.05 9.19 22.45
N GLN A 492 -5.03 9.84 21.82
CA GLN A 492 -6.44 9.47 21.90
C GLN A 492 -7.01 9.33 20.49
N PRO A 493 -7.94 8.40 20.24
CA PRO A 493 -8.56 8.25 18.92
C PRO A 493 -9.13 9.58 18.41
N PHE A 494 -9.06 9.80 17.11
CA PHE A 494 -9.76 10.91 16.49
C PHE A 494 -11.27 10.71 16.70
N ASP A 495 -11.95 11.75 17.18
CA ASP A 495 -13.40 11.75 17.47
C ASP A 495 -14.14 12.86 16.73
N THR A 496 -13.41 13.81 16.18
CA THR A 496 -13.98 15.00 15.55
C THR A 496 -13.56 15.09 14.09
N ILE A 497 -14.54 15.26 13.20
CA ILE A 497 -14.37 15.52 11.77
C ILE A 497 -14.86 16.93 11.48
N GLU A 498 -14.00 17.77 10.96
CA GLU A 498 -14.32 19.13 10.58
C GLU A 498 -14.23 19.32 9.07
N LEU A 499 -15.21 19.97 8.46
CA LEU A 499 -15.08 20.67 7.20
C LEU A 499 -14.62 22.10 7.53
N PHE A 500 -13.41 22.46 7.19
CA PHE A 500 -12.87 23.81 7.44
C PHE A 500 -12.72 24.61 6.15
N THR A 501 -12.66 25.91 6.28
CA THR A 501 -12.46 26.86 5.19
C THR A 501 -11.63 28.06 5.69
N ASP A 502 -10.84 28.65 4.81
CA ASP A 502 -10.01 29.82 5.06
C ASP A 502 -10.03 30.73 3.82
N GLY A 503 -10.21 32.02 4.04
CA GLY A 503 -10.15 33.05 2.97
C GLY A 503 -11.33 33.03 2.00
N GLY A 504 -12.52 32.52 2.40
CA GLY A 504 -13.72 32.51 1.55
C GLY A 504 -14.67 31.35 1.83
N TYR A 505 -15.55 31.08 0.88
CA TYR A 505 -16.57 30.04 1.02
C TYR A 505 -16.12 28.71 0.43
N VAL A 506 -16.48 27.62 1.10
CA VAL A 506 -16.49 26.28 0.52
C VAL A 506 -17.93 25.86 0.21
N THR A 507 -18.13 25.29 -0.97
CA THR A 507 -19.42 24.71 -1.39
C THR A 507 -19.30 23.19 -1.38
N LEU A 508 -19.90 22.52 -0.39
CA LEU A 508 -20.15 21.08 -0.43
C LEU A 508 -21.48 20.85 -1.15
N GLU A 509 -21.44 20.31 -2.38
CA GLU A 509 -22.65 20.06 -3.18
C GLU A 509 -23.46 18.90 -2.65
N LYS A 510 -22.79 17.82 -2.29
CA LYS A 510 -23.33 16.65 -1.65
C LYS A 510 -22.25 15.87 -0.94
N GLY A 511 -22.66 15.11 0.06
CA GLY A 511 -21.74 14.23 0.76
C GLY A 511 -22.47 13.04 1.39
N ARG A 512 -21.69 12.06 1.80
CA ARG A 512 -22.14 10.91 2.55
C ARG A 512 -21.02 10.46 3.48
N ILE A 513 -21.35 10.19 4.72
CA ILE A 513 -20.48 9.53 5.68
C ILE A 513 -21.09 8.17 5.98
N ILE A 514 -20.31 7.12 5.87
CA ILE A 514 -20.71 5.73 5.98
C ILE A 514 -19.88 5.09 7.09
N GLN A 515 -20.51 4.57 8.09
CA GLN A 515 -19.87 3.72 9.09
C GLN A 515 -19.62 2.34 8.47
N LEU A 516 -18.41 1.80 8.68
CA LEU A 516 -18.05 0.48 8.19
C LEU A 516 -18.07 -0.53 9.33
N ASN A 517 -18.55 -1.73 9.04
CA ASN A 517 -18.36 -2.89 9.89
C ASN A 517 -16.90 -3.38 9.76
N SER A 518 -16.36 -3.90 10.86
CA SER A 518 -15.02 -4.47 10.83
C SER A 518 -14.97 -5.74 9.99
N ILE A 519 -13.86 -5.95 9.31
CA ILE A 519 -13.54 -7.22 8.66
C ILE A 519 -13.15 -8.28 9.70
N GLU A 520 -13.14 -9.54 9.30
CA GLU A 520 -12.64 -10.63 10.11
C GLU A 520 -11.25 -11.07 9.57
N CYS A 521 -10.23 -11.00 10.42
CA CYS A 521 -8.96 -11.67 10.22
C CYS A 521 -8.90 -12.85 11.19
N ARG A 522 -9.28 -14.04 10.72
CA ARG A 522 -9.39 -15.24 11.57
C ARG A 522 -8.00 -15.85 11.75
N PRO A 523 -7.67 -16.32 12.98
CA PRO A 523 -6.39 -16.99 13.23
C PRO A 523 -6.25 -18.29 12.41
N VAL A 524 -5.03 -18.79 12.32
CA VAL A 524 -4.76 -20.11 11.73
C VAL A 524 -5.65 -21.15 12.42
N ALA A 525 -6.39 -21.93 11.64
CA ALA A 525 -7.22 -22.98 12.20
C ALA A 525 -6.32 -23.98 12.98
N SER A 526 -6.55 -24.13 14.27
CA SER A 526 -5.83 -25.14 15.06
C SER A 526 -6.10 -26.51 14.45
N ALA A 527 -5.02 -27.27 14.15
CA ALA A 527 -5.16 -28.65 13.74
C ALA A 527 -5.91 -29.38 14.86
N GLY A 528 -7.19 -29.65 14.62
CA GLY A 528 -8.00 -30.38 15.58
C GLY A 528 -7.33 -31.71 15.89
N ASN A 529 -7.04 -31.94 17.15
CA ASN A 529 -6.66 -33.27 17.63
C ASN A 529 -7.78 -34.22 17.23
N LYS A 530 -7.56 -34.98 16.14
CA LYS A 530 -8.37 -36.15 15.82
C LYS A 530 -7.71 -37.40 16.35
#